data_116a57d126d7abeff76c7c1eb5db7a58
#
_entry.id   116a57d126d7abeff76c7c1eb5db7a58
#
_cell.length_a   1.000
_cell.length_b   1.000
_cell.length_c   1.000
_cell.angle_alpha   90.00
_cell.angle_beta   90.00
_cell.angle_gamma   90.00
#
_symmetry.space_group_name_H-M   'P 1'
#
loop_
_entity.id
_entity.type
_entity.pdbx_description
1 polymer ?
#
loop_
_entity_poly.entity_id
_entity_poly.type
_entity_poly.pdbx_seq_one_letter_code
_entity_poly.pdbx_strand_id
1 'polypeptide(L)'
;MIILNEILVDVNTVDINVLLGAFFEDSRTNVLATEAIDNLRRSSQPLVVFPVVAAGFIRIATSRRMSVTPAPTELALSFLGSLLSSPMNSVMDSGANFWREFSTLISYHSARDGDVTDCQIAASAISLGATLYSFDRGFARFHSLSWVDPAAVR
;
A
#
# COMPACT_ATOMS: atom_id res chain seq x y z
N MET A 1 6.45 5.01 -11.32
CA MET A 1 7.78 4.93 -11.96
C MET A 1 8.60 6.14 -11.54
N ILE A 2 9.79 5.92 -11.01
CA ILE A 2 10.70 6.96 -10.51
C ILE A 2 11.91 7.01 -11.41
N ILE A 3 12.44 8.21 -11.68
CA ILE A 3 13.71 8.39 -12.40
C ILE A 3 14.83 8.40 -11.36
N LEU A 4 15.60 7.34 -11.31
CA LEU A 4 16.86 7.29 -10.58
C LEU A 4 17.99 7.28 -11.60
N ASN A 5 18.75 8.38 -11.69
CA ASN A 5 19.88 8.51 -12.63
C ASN A 5 19.52 8.20 -14.10
N GLU A 6 18.40 8.74 -14.61
CA GLU A 6 17.89 8.51 -15.96
C GLU A 6 17.39 7.09 -16.27
N ILE A 7 17.34 6.18 -15.28
CA ILE A 7 16.76 4.86 -15.42
C ILE A 7 15.33 4.88 -14.92
N LEU A 8 14.39 4.45 -15.77
CA LEU A 8 13.01 4.20 -15.36
C LEU A 8 12.97 2.93 -14.52
N VAL A 9 12.62 3.05 -13.23
CA VAL A 9 12.52 1.92 -12.32
C VAL A 9 11.07 1.67 -11.99
N ASP A 10 10.61 0.44 -12.19
CA ASP A 10 9.31 0.01 -11.71
C ASP A 10 9.30 0.06 -10.18
N VAL A 11 8.23 0.56 -9.62
CA VAL A 11 8.05 0.75 -8.18
C VAL A 11 6.86 -0.07 -7.70
N ASN A 12 7.01 -0.70 -6.57
CA ASN A 12 5.93 -1.41 -5.90
C ASN A 12 5.40 -0.62 -4.71
N THR A 13 4.13 -0.77 -4.42
CA THR A 13 3.49 -0.27 -3.19
C THR A 13 2.49 -1.29 -2.66
N VAL A 14 2.12 -1.15 -1.41
CA VAL A 14 1.16 -2.03 -0.74
C VAL A 14 0.02 -1.23 -0.16
N ASP A 15 -1.15 -1.87 -0.09
CA ASP A 15 -2.31 -1.36 0.62
C ASP A 15 -2.24 -1.70 2.12
N ILE A 16 -3.03 -1.00 2.90
CA ILE A 16 -3.19 -1.18 4.35
C ILE A 16 -3.51 -2.65 4.69
N ASN A 17 -4.38 -3.30 3.90
CA ASN A 17 -4.79 -4.68 4.15
C ASN A 17 -3.66 -5.69 4.02
N VAL A 18 -2.67 -5.45 3.17
CA VAL A 18 -1.48 -6.30 3.03
C VAL A 18 -0.58 -6.13 4.26
N LEU A 19 -0.38 -4.90 4.74
CA LEU A 19 0.39 -4.64 5.95
C LEU A 19 -0.26 -5.27 7.18
N LEU A 20 -1.58 -5.08 7.35
CA LEU A 20 -2.34 -5.68 8.46
C LEU A 20 -2.32 -7.21 8.40
N GLY A 21 -2.49 -7.78 7.20
CA GLY A 21 -2.42 -9.22 7.00
C GLY A 21 -1.09 -9.81 7.43
N ALA A 22 0.02 -9.17 7.06
CA ALA A 22 1.36 -9.64 7.43
C ALA A 22 1.69 -9.40 8.91
N PHE A 23 1.13 -8.35 9.51
CA PHE A 23 1.40 -7.97 10.89
C PHE A 23 0.67 -8.85 11.91
N PHE A 24 -0.60 -9.21 11.66
CA PHE A 24 -1.40 -10.03 12.56
C PHE A 24 -1.31 -11.51 12.16
N GLU A 25 -0.68 -12.33 13.01
CA GLU A 25 -0.46 -13.76 12.76
C GLU A 25 -1.78 -14.55 12.67
N ASP A 26 -2.84 -14.11 13.32
CA ASP A 26 -4.18 -14.70 13.28
C ASP A 26 -5.03 -14.22 12.09
N SER A 27 -4.50 -13.34 11.26
CA SER A 27 -5.18 -12.90 10.05
C SER A 27 -5.35 -14.04 9.05
N ARG A 28 -6.54 -14.13 8.44
CA ARG A 28 -6.81 -15.10 7.36
C ARG A 28 -5.91 -14.91 6.13
N THR A 29 -5.37 -13.73 5.96
CA THR A 29 -4.46 -13.39 4.86
C THR A 29 -3.00 -13.42 5.27
N ASN A 30 -2.67 -13.80 6.51
CA ASN A 30 -1.30 -13.70 7.06
C ASN A 30 -0.26 -14.37 6.18
N VAL A 31 -0.46 -15.63 5.80
CA VAL A 31 0.50 -16.39 4.98
C VAL A 31 0.74 -15.67 3.65
N LEU A 32 -0.34 -15.33 2.93
CA LEU A 32 -0.25 -14.68 1.61
C LEU A 32 0.35 -13.27 1.70
N ALA A 33 -0.02 -12.52 2.73
CA ALA A 33 0.51 -11.17 2.95
C ALA A 33 2.00 -11.20 3.29
N THR A 34 2.43 -12.14 4.15
CA THR A 34 3.83 -12.33 4.50
C THR A 34 4.65 -12.74 3.28
N GLU A 35 4.17 -13.71 2.50
CA GLU A 35 4.81 -14.12 1.25
C GLU A 35 4.93 -12.96 0.25
N ALA A 36 3.87 -12.15 0.09
CA ALA A 36 3.90 -11.00 -0.80
C ALA A 36 4.95 -9.97 -0.34
N ILE A 37 4.99 -9.63 0.94
CA ILE A 37 6.00 -8.70 1.50
C ILE A 37 7.41 -9.26 1.35
N ASP A 38 7.62 -10.54 1.62
CA ASP A 38 8.93 -11.17 1.48
C ASP A 38 9.40 -11.20 0.02
N ASN A 39 8.50 -11.41 -0.92
CA ASN A 39 8.81 -11.34 -2.35
C ASN A 39 9.16 -9.92 -2.77
N LEU A 40 8.43 -8.91 -2.29
CA LEU A 40 8.72 -7.50 -2.55
C LEU A 40 10.07 -7.09 -1.96
N ARG A 41 10.42 -7.56 -0.76
CA ARG A 41 11.73 -7.31 -0.13
C ARG A 41 12.91 -7.94 -0.87
N ARG A 42 12.69 -9.08 -1.53
CA ARG A 42 13.72 -9.78 -2.35
C ARG A 42 13.77 -9.26 -3.78
N SER A 43 12.78 -8.50 -4.20
CA SER A 43 12.74 -7.86 -5.51
C SER A 43 13.86 -6.83 -5.65
N SER A 44 14.34 -6.65 -6.88
CA SER A 44 15.22 -5.53 -7.24
C SER A 44 14.47 -4.21 -7.40
N GLN A 45 13.15 -4.22 -7.27
CA GLN A 45 12.30 -3.03 -7.41
C GLN A 45 12.07 -2.38 -6.04
N PRO A 46 12.13 -1.04 -5.95
CA PRO A 46 11.82 -0.34 -4.72
C PRO A 46 10.40 -0.60 -4.22
N LEU A 47 10.25 -0.76 -2.91
CA LEU A 47 8.97 -0.74 -2.23
C LEU A 47 8.77 0.64 -1.61
N VAL A 48 7.75 1.35 -2.04
CA VAL A 48 7.34 2.61 -1.41
C VAL A 48 6.07 2.41 -0.61
N VAL A 49 6.00 3.07 0.53
CA VAL A 49 4.79 3.12 1.36
C VAL A 49 4.29 4.55 1.36
N PHE A 50 3.05 4.76 0.93
CA PHE A 50 2.47 6.10 0.99
C PHE A 50 2.13 6.51 2.43
N PRO A 51 2.25 7.81 2.78
CA PRO A 51 1.91 8.28 4.13
C PRO A 51 0.50 7.89 4.58
N VAL A 52 -0.49 7.91 3.68
CA VAL A 52 -1.87 7.47 3.96
C VAL A 52 -1.93 6.00 4.34
N VAL A 53 -1.11 5.15 3.71
CA VAL A 53 -1.04 3.71 4.01
C VAL A 53 -0.36 3.47 5.35
N ALA A 54 0.78 4.13 5.60
CA ALA A 54 1.50 4.02 6.88
C ALA A 54 0.63 4.48 8.06
N ALA A 55 -0.01 5.65 7.93
CA ALA A 55 -0.90 6.19 8.96
C ALA A 55 -2.15 5.30 9.15
N GLY A 56 -2.74 4.83 8.07
CA GLY A 56 -3.90 3.94 8.08
C GLY A 56 -3.58 2.60 8.75
N PHE A 57 -2.42 2.01 8.45
CA PHE A 57 -1.95 0.80 9.10
C PHE A 57 -1.81 0.99 10.61
N ILE A 58 -1.06 2.02 11.06
CA ILE A 58 -0.87 2.28 12.51
C ILE A 58 -2.22 2.51 13.18
N ARG A 59 -3.08 3.35 12.59
CA ARG A 59 -4.40 3.65 13.13
C ARG A 59 -5.25 2.39 13.34
N ILE A 60 -5.26 1.47 12.38
CA ILE A 60 -6.07 0.24 12.47
C ILE A 60 -5.42 -0.76 13.41
N ALA A 61 -4.11 -0.99 13.30
CA ALA A 61 -3.39 -1.96 14.13
C ALA A 61 -3.49 -1.65 15.63
N THR A 62 -3.52 -0.37 16.00
CA THR A 62 -3.59 0.07 17.39
C THR A 62 -4.99 0.39 17.90
N SER A 63 -6.01 0.28 17.04
CA SER A 63 -7.38 0.69 17.36
C SER A 63 -8.13 -0.39 18.15
N ARG A 64 -8.64 -0.01 19.34
CA ARG A 64 -9.53 -0.87 20.15
C ARG A 64 -10.91 -1.10 19.50
N ARG A 65 -11.28 -0.29 18.51
CA ARG A 65 -12.57 -0.41 17.79
C ARG A 65 -12.46 -1.27 16.56
N MET A 66 -11.28 -1.35 15.95
CA MET A 66 -11.06 -1.98 14.65
C MET A 66 -10.29 -3.30 14.73
N SER A 67 -9.61 -3.54 15.84
CA SER A 67 -8.87 -4.79 16.11
C SER A 67 -9.41 -5.47 17.37
N VAL A 68 -9.58 -6.78 17.31
CA VAL A 68 -9.95 -7.61 18.46
C VAL A 68 -8.83 -7.56 19.52
N THR A 69 -7.59 -7.54 19.06
CA THR A 69 -6.40 -7.42 19.91
C THR A 69 -5.55 -6.27 19.36
N PRO A 70 -5.77 -5.03 19.85
CA PRO A 70 -4.99 -3.88 19.40
C PRO A 70 -3.53 -4.04 19.79
N ALA A 71 -2.64 -3.77 18.85
CA ALA A 71 -1.21 -3.86 19.08
C ALA A 71 -0.68 -2.60 19.79
N PRO A 72 0.40 -2.73 20.58
CA PRO A 72 1.18 -1.57 21.03
C PRO A 72 1.71 -0.77 19.84
N THR A 73 1.70 0.55 19.96
CA THR A 73 2.16 1.45 18.88
C THR A 73 3.61 1.18 18.48
N GLU A 74 4.45 0.83 19.45
CA GLU A 74 5.86 0.52 19.25
C GLU A 74 6.06 -0.70 18.34
N LEU A 75 5.18 -1.72 18.44
CA LEU A 75 5.24 -2.89 17.57
C LEU A 75 4.83 -2.54 16.15
N ALA A 76 3.79 -1.72 15.96
CA ALA A 76 3.38 -1.27 14.63
C ALA A 76 4.48 -0.42 13.96
N LEU A 77 5.12 0.47 14.71
CA LEU A 77 6.25 1.27 14.22
C LEU A 77 7.47 0.39 13.89
N SER A 78 7.79 -0.58 14.74
CA SER A 78 8.90 -1.51 14.52
C SER A 78 8.69 -2.36 13.26
N PHE A 79 7.46 -2.81 13.01
CA PHE A 79 7.11 -3.54 11.80
C PHE A 79 7.36 -2.69 10.54
N LEU A 80 6.85 -1.46 10.49
CA LEU A 80 7.10 -0.55 9.37
C LEU A 80 8.59 -0.22 9.23
N GLY A 81 9.29 0.03 10.34
CA GLY A 81 10.73 0.28 10.34
C GLY A 81 11.53 -0.88 9.76
N SER A 82 11.15 -2.12 10.09
CA SER A 82 11.74 -3.32 9.50
C SER A 82 11.50 -3.41 7.99
N LEU A 83 10.29 -3.09 7.53
CA LEU A 83 9.96 -3.07 6.11
C LEU A 83 10.77 -2.02 5.34
N LEU A 84 11.01 -0.87 5.97
CA LEU A 84 11.74 0.26 5.38
C LEU A 84 13.24 0.23 5.63
N SER A 85 13.78 -0.85 6.23
CA SER A 85 15.21 -0.95 6.54
C SER A 85 16.12 -1.12 5.32
N SER A 86 15.58 -1.56 4.19
CA SER A 86 16.31 -1.61 2.92
C SER A 86 16.52 -0.18 2.38
N PRO A 87 17.73 0.15 1.89
CA PRO A 87 17.99 1.45 1.26
C PRO A 87 17.10 1.77 0.05
N MET A 88 16.52 0.75 -0.55
CA MET A 88 15.61 0.91 -1.70
C MET A 88 14.17 1.22 -1.28
N ASN A 89 13.81 0.94 -0.02
CA ASN A 89 12.45 1.10 0.48
C ASN A 89 12.31 2.45 1.19
N SER A 90 11.19 3.10 1.01
CA SER A 90 10.97 4.42 1.63
C SER A 90 9.49 4.74 1.82
N VAL A 91 9.22 5.69 2.71
CA VAL A 91 7.95 6.41 2.69
C VAL A 91 8.07 7.51 1.65
N MET A 92 7.16 7.56 0.69
CA MET A 92 7.16 8.56 -0.37
C MET A 92 5.80 9.25 -0.46
N ASP A 93 5.87 10.57 -0.64
CA ASP A 93 4.71 11.34 -1.01
C ASP A 93 4.25 10.99 -2.43
N SER A 94 2.98 11.28 -2.70
CA SER A 94 2.40 11.13 -4.03
C SER A 94 3.09 12.06 -5.02
N GLY A 95 3.28 11.60 -6.25
CA GLY A 95 3.93 12.39 -7.29
C GLY A 95 3.19 13.69 -7.65
N ALA A 96 3.82 14.53 -8.48
CA ALA A 96 3.30 15.84 -8.86
C ALA A 96 1.90 15.83 -9.51
N ASN A 97 1.52 14.69 -10.10
CA ASN A 97 0.21 14.52 -10.75
C ASN A 97 -0.89 14.05 -9.79
N PHE A 98 -0.58 13.84 -8.51
CA PHE A 98 -1.52 13.26 -7.53
C PHE A 98 -2.88 13.98 -7.52
N TRP A 99 -2.90 15.30 -7.42
CA TRP A 99 -4.16 16.03 -7.32
C TRP A 99 -5.05 15.84 -8.55
N ARG A 100 -4.47 15.83 -9.74
CA ARG A 100 -5.20 15.58 -10.97
C ARG A 100 -5.81 14.18 -10.98
N GLU A 101 -5.02 13.16 -10.67
CA GLU A 101 -5.49 11.77 -10.61
C GLU A 101 -6.57 11.60 -9.53
N PHE A 102 -6.30 12.09 -8.32
CA PHE A 102 -7.21 11.98 -7.19
C PHE A 102 -8.56 12.66 -7.46
N SER A 103 -8.55 13.92 -7.92
CA SER A 103 -9.81 14.64 -8.21
C SER A 103 -10.60 13.98 -9.35
N THR A 104 -9.89 13.42 -10.34
CA THR A 104 -10.52 12.66 -11.43
C THR A 104 -11.19 11.39 -10.91
N LEU A 105 -10.50 10.58 -10.10
CA LEU A 105 -11.05 9.35 -9.55
C LEU A 105 -12.23 9.63 -8.61
N ILE A 106 -12.12 10.63 -7.73
CA ILE A 106 -13.23 11.04 -6.84
C ILE A 106 -14.48 11.39 -7.65
N SER A 107 -14.31 12.21 -8.68
CA SER A 107 -15.44 12.66 -9.51
C SER A 107 -16.05 11.52 -10.32
N TYR A 108 -15.21 10.71 -10.97
CA TYR A 108 -15.64 9.61 -11.83
C TYR A 108 -16.41 8.54 -11.06
N HIS A 109 -15.92 8.17 -9.87
CA HIS A 109 -16.52 7.13 -9.04
C HIS A 109 -17.56 7.67 -8.04
N SER A 110 -17.77 9.00 -7.98
CA SER A 110 -18.62 9.64 -6.94
C SER A 110 -18.24 9.17 -5.53
N ALA A 111 -16.93 9.04 -5.28
CA ALA A 111 -16.39 8.41 -4.10
C ALA A 111 -16.78 9.13 -2.81
N ARG A 112 -17.11 8.33 -1.78
CA ARG A 112 -17.49 8.79 -0.43
C ARG A 112 -16.93 7.87 0.62
N ASP A 113 -16.80 8.35 1.84
CA ASP A 113 -16.35 7.57 3.00
C ASP A 113 -15.07 6.78 2.73
N GLY A 114 -15.10 5.46 2.87
CA GLY A 114 -13.97 4.58 2.62
C GLY A 114 -13.42 4.62 1.20
N ASP A 115 -14.28 4.83 0.20
CA ASP A 115 -13.88 4.96 -1.20
C ASP A 115 -12.91 6.12 -1.45
N VAL A 116 -12.96 7.18 -0.63
CA VAL A 116 -12.04 8.32 -0.73
C VAL A 116 -10.60 7.87 -0.44
N THR A 117 -10.41 7.00 0.56
CA THR A 117 -9.09 6.44 0.87
C THR A 117 -8.58 5.55 -0.26
N ASP A 118 -9.44 4.72 -0.84
CA ASP A 118 -9.07 3.88 -1.99
C ASP A 118 -8.67 4.74 -3.19
N CYS A 119 -9.43 5.80 -3.49
CA CYS A 119 -9.08 6.76 -4.54
C CYS A 119 -7.74 7.45 -4.25
N GLN A 120 -7.45 7.77 -2.99
CA GLN A 120 -6.19 8.38 -2.59
C GLN A 120 -5.00 7.44 -2.82
N ILE A 121 -5.12 6.17 -2.42
CA ILE A 121 -4.09 5.16 -2.63
C ILE A 121 -3.90 4.91 -4.13
N ALA A 122 -4.99 4.73 -4.88
CA ALA A 122 -4.94 4.51 -6.33
C ALA A 122 -4.30 5.70 -7.06
N ALA A 123 -4.71 6.94 -6.74
CA ALA A 123 -4.15 8.15 -7.33
C ALA A 123 -2.64 8.29 -7.05
N SER A 124 -2.21 7.95 -5.83
CA SER A 124 -0.78 7.96 -5.47
C SER A 124 0.01 6.95 -6.31
N ALA A 125 -0.51 5.72 -6.43
CA ALA A 125 0.13 4.68 -7.22
C ALA A 125 0.18 5.03 -8.72
N ILE A 126 -0.93 5.52 -9.28
CA ILE A 126 -1.00 5.97 -10.68
C ILE A 126 -0.02 7.11 -10.92
N SER A 127 0.04 8.11 -10.03
CA SER A 127 0.92 9.27 -10.16
C SER A 127 2.41 8.91 -10.18
N LEU A 128 2.80 7.84 -9.49
CA LEU A 128 4.17 7.31 -9.48
C LEU A 128 4.42 6.20 -10.51
N GLY A 129 3.38 5.72 -11.20
CA GLY A 129 3.48 4.52 -12.03
C GLY A 129 3.81 3.26 -11.23
N ALA A 130 3.37 3.21 -9.96
CA ALA A 130 3.63 2.10 -9.07
C ALA A 130 2.62 0.95 -9.24
N THR A 131 3.08 -0.28 -9.04
CA THR A 131 2.20 -1.45 -8.92
C THR A 131 1.71 -1.59 -7.48
N LEU A 132 0.38 -1.54 -7.29
CA LEU A 132 -0.27 -1.70 -5.99
C LEU A 132 -0.55 -3.17 -5.70
N TYR A 133 -0.11 -3.67 -4.56
CA TYR A 133 -0.50 -4.98 -4.02
C TYR A 133 -1.61 -4.78 -2.99
N SER A 134 -2.77 -5.38 -3.24
CA SER A 134 -3.94 -5.30 -2.35
C SER A 134 -4.83 -6.54 -2.50
N PHE A 135 -5.35 -7.04 -1.38
CA PHE A 135 -6.40 -8.08 -1.37
C PHE A 135 -7.79 -7.53 -1.73
N ASP A 136 -7.94 -6.21 -1.78
CA ASP A 136 -9.22 -5.60 -2.12
C ASP A 136 -9.41 -5.58 -3.63
N ARG A 137 -10.31 -6.44 -4.12
CA ARG A 137 -10.68 -6.50 -5.53
C ARG A 137 -11.40 -5.25 -6.03
N GLY A 138 -11.84 -4.38 -5.12
CA GLY A 138 -12.40 -3.07 -5.47
C GLY A 138 -11.41 -2.20 -6.26
N PHE A 139 -10.11 -2.41 -6.12
CA PHE A 139 -9.08 -1.70 -6.89
C PHE A 139 -9.11 -2.00 -8.40
N ALA A 140 -9.68 -3.12 -8.82
CA ALA A 140 -9.85 -3.44 -10.24
C ALA A 140 -10.71 -2.42 -11.01
N ARG A 141 -11.52 -1.60 -10.31
CA ARG A 141 -12.31 -0.51 -10.90
C ARG A 141 -11.48 0.65 -11.44
N PHE A 142 -10.23 0.79 -11.00
CA PHE A 142 -9.33 1.87 -11.40
C PHE A 142 -8.49 1.44 -12.61
N HIS A 143 -9.01 1.64 -13.81
CA HIS A 143 -8.44 1.10 -15.05
C HIS A 143 -6.98 1.52 -15.36
N SER A 144 -6.56 2.69 -14.87
CA SER A 144 -5.17 3.17 -15.04
C SER A 144 -4.21 2.66 -13.97
N LEU A 145 -4.72 1.94 -12.96
CA LEU A 145 -3.92 1.39 -11.88
C LEU A 145 -3.33 0.04 -12.25
N SER A 146 -2.03 -0.12 -12.10
CA SER A 146 -1.40 -1.44 -12.04
C SER A 146 -1.68 -2.03 -10.66
N TRP A 147 -2.52 -3.08 -10.60
CA TRP A 147 -2.93 -3.72 -9.35
C TRP A 147 -2.74 -5.22 -9.41
N VAL A 148 -2.26 -5.78 -8.30
CA VAL A 148 -2.02 -7.21 -8.10
C VAL A 148 -2.74 -7.67 -6.83
N ASP A 149 -3.57 -8.71 -6.96
CA ASP A 149 -4.12 -9.45 -5.82
C ASP A 149 -3.09 -10.51 -5.38
N PRO A 150 -2.49 -10.41 -4.16
CA PRO A 150 -1.53 -11.40 -3.70
C PRO A 150 -2.10 -12.82 -3.62
N ALA A 151 -3.42 -12.98 -3.53
CA ALA A 151 -4.08 -14.29 -3.52
C ALA A 151 -4.17 -14.92 -4.93
N ALA A 152 -4.02 -14.14 -5.98
CA ALA A 152 -4.09 -14.61 -7.37
C ALA A 152 -2.71 -14.99 -7.95
N VAL A 153 -1.63 -14.58 -7.30
CA VAL A 153 -0.25 -14.91 -7.72
C VAL A 153 0.16 -16.21 -7.04
N ARG A 154 0.12 -17.31 -7.78
CA ARG A 154 0.63 -18.63 -7.36
C ARG A 154 1.64 -19.15 -8.37
#